data_ae4ed6b36a1a7eaae570a93c2dc1cbc5
#
_entry.id   ae4ed6b36a1a7eaae570a93c2dc1cbc5
#
_cell.length_a   1.000
_cell.length_b   1.000
_cell.length_c   1.000
_cell.angle_alpha   90.00
_cell.angle_beta   90.00
_cell.angle_gamma   90.00
#
_symmetry.space_group_name_H-M   'P 1'
#
loop_
_entity.id
_entity.type
_entity.pdbx_description
1 polymer ?
#
loop_
_entity_poly.entity_id
_entity_poly.type
_entity_poly.pdbx_seq_one_letter_code
_entity_poly.pdbx_strand_id
1 'polypeptide(L)'
;MATPDFIRTLRASAGQQLLWLPGVTALVFDDKGRVLLNRRADTGKWSVLGGIPDPGEQPAACAVREVYEETAVRCVAERVVVVQALAPVTYENGDICQYMDITFRCRAVGGEARVNDDESLDVAWFDIDALPELNEFGLHRIKQALSGAPTWFDPTASS
;
A
#
# COMPACT_ATOMS: atom_id res chain seq x y z
N MET A 1 5.32 -9.25 1.63
CA MET A 1 5.37 -9.20 0.16
C MET A 1 6.62 -9.91 -0.32
N ALA A 2 6.45 -10.89 -1.16
CA ALA A 2 7.61 -11.50 -1.80
C ALA A 2 8.31 -10.43 -2.65
N THR A 3 9.63 -10.34 -2.53
CA THR A 3 10.39 -9.38 -3.32
C THR A 3 10.18 -9.66 -4.81
N PRO A 4 9.70 -8.70 -5.61
CA PRO A 4 9.50 -8.89 -7.05
C PRO A 4 10.79 -9.33 -7.76
N ASP A 5 10.66 -10.14 -8.80
CA ASP A 5 11.80 -10.68 -9.54
C ASP A 5 12.71 -9.60 -10.11
N PHE A 6 12.14 -8.50 -10.61
CA PHE A 6 12.96 -7.42 -11.16
C PHE A 6 13.81 -6.73 -10.09
N ILE A 7 13.34 -6.65 -8.84
CA ILE A 7 14.11 -6.11 -7.71
C ILE A 7 15.24 -7.07 -7.35
N ARG A 8 14.97 -8.38 -7.32
CA ARG A 8 16.03 -9.38 -7.11
C ARG A 8 17.12 -9.27 -8.16
N THR A 9 16.74 -9.08 -9.43
CA THR A 9 17.67 -8.88 -10.53
C THR A 9 18.49 -7.61 -10.35
N LEU A 10 17.87 -6.50 -9.96
CA LEU A 10 18.57 -5.25 -9.65
C LEU A 10 19.56 -5.43 -8.50
N ARG A 11 19.14 -6.10 -7.42
CA ARG A 11 19.98 -6.36 -6.25
C ARG A 11 21.22 -7.19 -6.57
N ALA A 12 21.12 -8.12 -7.52
CA ALA A 12 22.27 -8.90 -7.97
C ALA A 12 23.43 -8.03 -8.48
N SER A 13 23.13 -6.87 -9.07
CA SER A 13 24.12 -5.89 -9.54
C SER A 13 24.36 -4.74 -8.55
N ALA A 14 23.32 -4.20 -7.95
CA ALA A 14 23.41 -3.03 -7.08
C ALA A 14 23.80 -3.36 -5.63
N GLY A 15 23.71 -4.63 -5.22
CA GLY A 15 23.92 -5.02 -3.83
C GLY A 15 22.93 -4.32 -2.91
N GLN A 16 23.43 -3.71 -1.83
CA GLN A 16 22.61 -3.02 -0.82
C GLN A 16 22.51 -1.51 -1.03
N GLN A 17 22.88 -1.02 -2.20
CA GLN A 17 22.68 0.39 -2.51
C GLN A 17 21.20 0.76 -2.46
N LEU A 18 20.91 2.03 -2.14
CA LEU A 18 19.54 2.54 -2.15
C LEU A 18 18.93 2.37 -3.53
N LEU A 19 17.79 1.69 -3.60
CA LEU A 19 16.96 1.62 -4.80
C LEU A 19 15.80 2.60 -4.68
N TRP A 20 15.66 3.47 -5.66
CA TRP A 20 14.53 4.37 -5.81
C TRP A 20 13.44 3.68 -6.64
N LEU A 21 12.32 3.37 -6.01
CA LEU A 21 11.28 2.50 -6.56
C LEU A 21 9.90 3.14 -6.53
N PRO A 22 9.02 2.79 -7.46
CA PRO A 22 7.60 3.11 -7.31
C PRO A 22 6.98 2.25 -6.20
N GLY A 23 6.00 2.82 -5.51
CA GLY A 23 5.15 2.12 -4.56
C GLY A 23 3.70 2.50 -4.77
N VAL A 24 2.78 1.60 -4.44
CA VAL A 24 1.34 1.82 -4.53
C VAL A 24 0.70 1.46 -3.20
N THR A 25 -0.20 2.32 -2.74
CA THR A 25 -1.05 2.07 -1.57
C THR A 25 -2.51 2.10 -2.00
N ALA A 26 -3.31 1.19 -1.47
CA ALA A 26 -4.72 1.07 -1.77
C ALA A 26 -5.58 1.19 -0.51
N LEU A 27 -6.42 2.21 -0.44
CA LEU A 27 -7.44 2.39 0.58
C LEU A 27 -8.76 1.88 0.04
N VAL A 28 -9.18 0.69 0.46
CA VAL A 28 -10.39 0.04 -0.05
C VAL A 28 -11.53 0.25 0.94
N PHE A 29 -12.64 0.80 0.46
CA PHE A 29 -13.85 1.00 1.25
C PHE A 29 -14.98 0.15 0.72
N ASP A 30 -15.79 -0.38 1.65
CA ASP A 30 -17.03 -1.08 1.31
C ASP A 30 -18.22 -0.11 1.24
N ASP A 31 -19.41 -0.65 0.98
CA ASP A 31 -20.66 0.12 0.88
C ASP A 31 -21.13 0.70 2.23
N LYS A 32 -20.56 0.23 3.33
CA LYS A 32 -20.80 0.75 4.70
C LYS A 32 -19.77 1.77 5.12
N GLY A 33 -18.81 2.11 4.27
CA GLY A 33 -17.74 3.06 4.58
C GLY A 33 -16.62 2.51 5.45
N ARG A 34 -16.55 1.18 5.63
CA ARG A 34 -15.46 0.53 6.36
C ARG A 34 -14.23 0.41 5.48
N VAL A 35 -13.05 0.49 6.08
CA VAL A 35 -11.76 0.34 5.40
C VAL A 35 -11.19 -1.06 5.60
N LEU A 36 -10.61 -1.62 4.54
CA LEU A 36 -9.95 -2.91 4.55
C LEU A 36 -8.50 -2.76 4.99
N LEU A 37 -8.11 -3.51 6.00
CA LEU A 37 -6.73 -3.53 6.50
C LEU A 37 -6.23 -4.97 6.60
N ASN A 38 -4.90 -5.13 6.57
CA ASN A 38 -4.26 -6.39 6.90
C ASN A 38 -3.38 -6.27 8.14
N ARG A 39 -3.19 -7.36 8.86
CA ARG A 39 -2.18 -7.47 9.91
C ARG A 39 -0.96 -8.18 9.33
N ARG A 40 0.14 -7.47 9.23
CA ARG A 40 1.36 -7.95 8.56
C ARG A 40 2.04 -9.08 9.32
N ALA A 41 2.47 -10.10 8.58
CA ALA A 41 3.21 -11.23 9.17
C ALA A 41 4.60 -10.82 9.68
N ASP A 42 5.26 -9.85 9.03
CA ASP A 42 6.61 -9.39 9.40
C ASP A 42 6.64 -8.53 10.67
N THR A 43 5.64 -7.69 10.88
CA THR A 43 5.61 -6.75 12.02
C THR A 43 4.56 -7.10 13.09
N GLY A 44 3.56 -7.93 12.75
CA GLY A 44 2.40 -8.20 13.59
C GLY A 44 1.42 -7.04 13.72
N LYS A 45 1.63 -5.94 12.99
CA LYS A 45 0.83 -4.72 13.08
C LYS A 45 -0.18 -4.62 11.96
N TRP A 46 -1.31 -3.95 12.23
CA TRP A 46 -2.28 -3.57 11.22
C TRP A 46 -1.71 -2.49 10.29
N SER A 47 -2.05 -2.59 9.03
CA SER A 47 -1.52 -1.72 7.98
C SER A 47 -2.54 -1.54 6.85
N VAL A 48 -2.38 -0.45 6.11
CA VAL A 48 -3.03 -0.27 4.81
C VAL A 48 -2.38 -1.18 3.77
N LEU A 49 -3.14 -1.51 2.73
CA LEU A 49 -2.71 -2.42 1.67
C LEU A 49 -1.83 -1.70 0.64
N GLY A 50 -0.95 -2.44 0.01
CA GLY A 50 -0.10 -1.89 -1.05
C GLY A 50 0.91 -2.86 -1.58
N GLY A 51 1.72 -2.39 -2.51
CA GLY A 51 2.75 -3.19 -3.15
C GLY A 51 3.61 -2.39 -4.10
N ILE A 52 4.41 -3.10 -4.87
CA ILE A 52 5.34 -2.54 -5.84
C ILE A 52 4.87 -2.92 -7.23
N PRO A 53 4.63 -1.94 -8.13
CA PRO A 53 4.29 -2.27 -9.52
C PRO A 53 5.41 -3.03 -10.22
N ASP A 54 5.04 -4.02 -11.01
CA ASP A 54 5.99 -4.65 -11.94
C ASP A 54 6.34 -3.69 -13.09
N PRO A 55 7.50 -3.87 -13.72
CA PRO A 55 7.86 -3.07 -14.90
C PRO A 55 6.75 -3.12 -15.97
N GLY A 56 6.26 -1.95 -16.35
CA GLY A 56 5.18 -1.81 -17.33
C GLY A 56 3.76 -1.92 -16.76
N GLU A 57 3.61 -2.29 -15.50
CA GLU A 57 2.30 -2.34 -14.85
C GLU A 57 1.81 -0.94 -14.49
N GLN A 58 0.55 -0.64 -14.79
CA GLN A 58 -0.06 0.62 -14.40
C GLN A 58 -0.30 0.66 -12.90
N PRO A 59 -0.11 1.82 -12.23
CA PRO A 59 -0.27 1.91 -10.77
C PRO A 59 -1.64 1.47 -10.26
N ALA A 60 -2.72 1.82 -10.95
CA ALA A 60 -4.07 1.39 -10.56
C ALA A 60 -4.26 -0.13 -10.70
N ALA A 61 -3.68 -0.74 -11.74
CA ALA A 61 -3.72 -2.19 -11.91
C ALA A 61 -2.94 -2.90 -10.80
N CYS A 62 -1.80 -2.37 -10.41
CA CYS A 62 -1.03 -2.86 -9.26
C CYS A 62 -1.86 -2.80 -7.97
N ALA A 63 -2.52 -1.68 -7.68
CA ALA A 63 -3.36 -1.53 -6.50
C ALA A 63 -4.45 -2.61 -6.44
N VAL A 64 -5.16 -2.82 -7.53
CA VAL A 64 -6.25 -3.82 -7.61
C VAL A 64 -5.70 -5.24 -7.45
N ARG A 65 -4.58 -5.55 -8.08
CA ARG A 65 -3.93 -6.87 -8.00
C ARG A 65 -3.46 -7.17 -6.57
N GLU A 66 -2.76 -6.25 -5.95
CA GLU A 66 -2.24 -6.41 -4.57
C GLU A 66 -3.38 -6.60 -3.57
N VAL A 67 -4.45 -5.82 -3.68
CA VAL A 67 -5.63 -5.99 -2.83
C VAL A 67 -6.20 -7.40 -2.95
N TYR A 68 -6.36 -7.91 -4.16
CA TYR A 68 -6.88 -9.26 -4.36
C TYR A 68 -5.92 -10.34 -3.85
N GLU A 69 -4.64 -10.23 -4.14
CA GLU A 69 -3.62 -11.19 -3.70
C GLU A 69 -3.56 -11.29 -2.17
N GLU A 70 -3.62 -10.16 -1.47
CA GLU A 70 -3.52 -10.14 -0.01
C GLU A 70 -4.84 -10.49 0.70
N THR A 71 -5.98 -10.13 0.12
CA THR A 71 -7.26 -10.13 0.85
C THR A 71 -8.42 -10.88 0.19
N ALA A 72 -8.27 -11.33 -1.03
CA ALA A 72 -9.33 -11.91 -1.87
C ALA A 72 -10.49 -10.95 -2.17
N VAL A 73 -10.39 -9.66 -1.85
CA VAL A 73 -11.37 -8.64 -2.20
C VAL A 73 -11.09 -8.11 -3.59
N ARG A 74 -12.14 -8.00 -4.40
CA ARG A 74 -12.10 -7.31 -5.70
C ARG A 74 -12.50 -5.86 -5.52
N CYS A 75 -11.73 -4.97 -6.11
CA CYS A 75 -11.99 -3.54 -6.02
C CYS A 75 -11.72 -2.83 -7.35
N VAL A 76 -12.20 -1.61 -7.44
CA VAL A 76 -11.88 -0.68 -8.53
C VAL A 76 -11.18 0.55 -7.93
N ALA A 77 -10.15 1.03 -8.60
CA ALA A 77 -9.49 2.27 -8.24
C ALA A 77 -10.34 3.45 -8.74
N GLU A 78 -10.65 4.38 -7.85
CA GLU A 78 -11.53 5.51 -8.16
C GLU A 78 -10.76 6.81 -8.40
N ARG A 79 -9.76 7.09 -7.56
CA ARG A 79 -8.93 8.29 -7.72
C ARG A 79 -7.62 8.17 -6.96
N VAL A 80 -6.63 8.98 -7.35
CA VAL A 80 -5.40 9.18 -6.60
C VAL A 80 -5.66 10.16 -5.47
N VAL A 81 -5.26 9.82 -4.24
CA VAL A 81 -5.48 10.66 -3.06
C VAL A 81 -4.21 11.23 -2.47
N VAL A 82 -3.07 10.56 -2.67
CA VAL A 82 -1.75 11.03 -2.22
C VAL A 82 -0.70 10.66 -3.26
N VAL A 83 0.25 11.56 -3.50
CA VAL A 83 1.52 11.29 -4.17
C VAL A 83 2.63 11.83 -3.28
N GLN A 84 3.56 10.98 -2.85
CA GLN A 84 4.56 11.37 -1.86
C GLN A 84 5.85 10.57 -2.00
N ALA A 85 6.99 11.26 -1.94
CA ALA A 85 8.27 10.61 -1.71
C ALA A 85 8.41 10.27 -0.22
N LEU A 86 8.69 9.00 0.08
CA LEU A 86 8.82 8.50 1.45
C LEU A 86 10.27 8.56 1.92
N ALA A 87 10.48 8.47 3.25
CA ALA A 87 11.82 8.28 3.81
C ALA A 87 12.39 6.91 3.42
N PRO A 88 13.73 6.76 3.32
CA PRO A 88 14.35 5.47 3.07
C PRO A 88 13.99 4.45 4.15
N VAL A 89 13.85 3.20 3.73
CA VAL A 89 13.61 2.05 4.60
C VAL A 89 14.79 1.09 4.48
N THR A 90 15.36 0.68 5.62
CA THR A 90 16.35 -0.38 5.67
C THR A 90 15.69 -1.65 6.18
N TYR A 91 15.74 -2.72 5.40
CA TYR A 91 15.20 -4.03 5.74
C TYR A 91 16.19 -4.84 6.58
N GLU A 92 15.70 -5.91 7.24
CA GLU A 92 16.54 -6.75 8.11
C GLU A 92 17.76 -7.36 7.41
N ASN A 93 17.62 -7.66 6.11
CA ASN A 93 18.71 -8.19 5.29
C ASN A 93 19.76 -7.11 4.87
N GLY A 94 19.55 -5.84 5.27
CA GLY A 94 20.42 -4.72 4.92
C GLY A 94 20.08 -4.00 3.63
N ASP A 95 19.08 -4.45 2.88
CA ASP A 95 18.62 -3.78 1.67
C ASP A 95 17.99 -2.42 2.00
N ILE A 96 18.29 -1.41 1.20
CA ILE A 96 17.77 -0.06 1.38
C ILE A 96 16.90 0.29 0.18
N CYS A 97 15.66 0.67 0.46
CA CYS A 97 14.70 1.14 -0.54
C CYS A 97 14.12 2.49 -0.15
N GLN A 98 13.76 3.26 -1.14
CA GLN A 98 12.97 4.47 -0.98
C GLN A 98 11.90 4.50 -2.06
N TYR A 99 10.69 4.94 -1.71
CA TYR A 99 9.55 4.82 -2.61
C TYR A 99 8.96 6.17 -2.97
N MET A 100 8.56 6.31 -4.25
CA MET A 100 7.54 7.27 -4.65
C MET A 100 6.19 6.56 -4.51
N ASP A 101 5.43 6.92 -3.49
CA ASP A 101 4.12 6.30 -3.22
C ASP A 101 2.99 7.02 -3.96
N ILE A 102 2.16 6.23 -4.64
CA ILE A 102 0.90 6.65 -5.23
C ILE A 102 -0.22 5.94 -4.50
N THR A 103 -1.03 6.69 -3.77
CA THR A 103 -2.14 6.13 -2.99
C THR A 103 -3.45 6.32 -3.72
N PHE A 104 -4.19 5.22 -3.88
CA PHE A 104 -5.54 5.21 -4.47
C PHE A 104 -6.61 5.03 -3.42
N ARG A 105 -7.71 5.77 -3.58
CA ARG A 105 -8.99 5.38 -3.01
C ARG A 105 -9.62 4.33 -3.93
N CYS A 106 -10.03 3.21 -3.36
CA CYS A 106 -10.63 2.10 -4.08
C CYS A 106 -12.00 1.78 -3.47
N ARG A 107 -12.88 1.20 -4.30
CA ARG A 107 -14.20 0.72 -3.87
C ARG A 107 -14.28 -0.79 -4.05
N ALA A 108 -14.67 -1.49 -2.99
CA ALA A 108 -14.92 -2.93 -3.07
C ALA A 108 -16.12 -3.23 -3.99
N VAL A 109 -15.94 -4.22 -4.87
CA VAL A 109 -16.99 -4.63 -5.83
C VAL A 109 -17.32 -6.11 -5.75
N GLY A 110 -16.60 -6.89 -4.95
CA GLY A 110 -16.84 -8.32 -4.80
C GLY A 110 -15.77 -9.02 -3.95
N GLY A 111 -15.95 -10.31 -3.79
CA GLY A 111 -15.09 -11.14 -2.97
C GLY A 111 -15.42 -11.04 -1.48
N GLU A 112 -14.89 -11.96 -0.71
CA GLU A 112 -15.01 -12.00 0.75
C GLU A 112 -13.63 -11.85 1.36
N ALA A 113 -13.48 -10.86 2.25
CA ALA A 113 -12.19 -10.54 2.87
C ALA A 113 -11.68 -11.73 3.69
N ARG A 114 -10.48 -12.18 3.36
CA ARG A 114 -9.78 -13.26 4.06
C ARG A 114 -8.28 -13.14 3.83
N VAL A 115 -7.49 -13.78 4.67
CA VAL A 115 -6.06 -13.97 4.38
C VAL A 115 -5.94 -14.81 3.10
N ASN A 116 -5.25 -14.28 2.11
CA ASN A 116 -5.15 -14.90 0.78
C ASN A 116 -3.71 -15.15 0.33
N ASP A 117 -2.74 -14.76 1.13
CA ASP A 117 -1.31 -15.03 0.93
C ASP A 117 -0.62 -15.30 2.29
N ASP A 118 0.69 -15.49 2.27
CA ASP A 118 1.51 -15.74 3.47
C ASP A 118 2.05 -14.44 4.13
N GLU A 119 1.70 -13.30 3.61
CA GLU A 119 2.20 -12.00 4.09
C GLU A 119 1.33 -11.38 5.18
N SER A 120 0.09 -11.85 5.31
CA SER A 120 -0.87 -11.36 6.27
C SER A 120 -1.22 -12.43 7.30
N LEU A 121 -1.27 -12.03 8.57
CA LEU A 121 -1.77 -12.85 9.68
C LEU A 121 -3.28 -12.76 9.78
N ASP A 122 -3.86 -11.65 9.37
CA ASP A 122 -5.28 -11.37 9.45
C ASP A 122 -5.68 -10.30 8.43
N VAL A 123 -6.94 -10.31 8.03
CA VAL A 123 -7.54 -9.33 7.12
C VAL A 123 -8.93 -9.01 7.66
N ALA A 124 -9.26 -7.72 7.81
CA ALA A 124 -10.56 -7.33 8.32
C ALA A 124 -11.00 -5.95 7.82
N TRP A 125 -12.31 -5.77 7.83
CA TRP A 125 -12.97 -4.48 7.64
C TRP A 125 -13.08 -3.76 8.98
N PHE A 126 -12.75 -2.47 9.00
CA PHE A 126 -12.83 -1.64 10.19
C PHE A 126 -13.71 -0.43 9.96
N ASP A 127 -14.59 -0.15 10.91
CA ASP A 127 -15.27 1.13 10.96
C ASP A 127 -14.26 2.25 11.15
N ILE A 128 -14.47 3.38 10.49
CA ILE A 128 -13.55 4.52 10.59
C ILE A 128 -13.45 5.06 12.01
N ASP A 129 -14.53 4.92 12.79
CA ASP A 129 -14.57 5.35 14.21
C ASP A 129 -13.96 4.33 15.17
N ALA A 130 -13.55 3.15 14.68
CA ALA A 130 -13.01 2.06 15.49
C ALA A 130 -11.78 1.41 14.84
N LEU A 131 -10.88 2.23 14.32
CA LEU A 131 -9.63 1.77 13.70
C LEU A 131 -8.70 1.12 14.73
N PRO A 132 -7.95 0.08 14.35
CA PRO A 132 -6.87 -0.44 15.19
C PRO A 132 -5.73 0.59 15.25
N GLU A 133 -4.72 0.31 16.08
CA GLU A 133 -3.50 1.11 16.06
C GLU A 133 -2.85 1.06 14.68
N LEU A 134 -2.64 2.23 14.09
CA LEU A 134 -2.00 2.44 12.80
C LEU A 134 -0.89 3.47 12.93
N ASN A 135 0.14 3.37 12.08
CA ASN A 135 1.17 4.39 11.99
C ASN A 135 0.65 5.66 11.29
N GLU A 136 1.41 6.74 11.38
CA GLU A 136 1.03 8.03 10.76
C GLU A 136 0.84 7.93 9.25
N PHE A 137 1.62 7.08 8.58
CA PHE A 137 1.48 6.82 7.14
C PHE A 137 0.06 6.32 6.81
N GLY A 138 -0.43 5.31 7.50
CA GLY A 138 -1.76 4.76 7.28
C GLY A 138 -2.87 5.74 7.65
N LEU A 139 -2.75 6.41 8.80
CA LEU A 139 -3.75 7.39 9.25
C LEU A 139 -3.87 8.58 8.29
N HIS A 140 -2.76 9.11 7.80
CA HIS A 140 -2.76 10.21 6.83
C HIS A 140 -3.48 9.80 5.53
N ARG A 141 -3.22 8.61 5.03
CA ARG A 141 -3.83 8.12 3.79
C ARG A 141 -5.32 7.88 3.93
N ILE A 142 -5.76 7.29 5.03
CA ILE A 142 -7.19 7.11 5.31
C ILE A 142 -7.88 8.47 5.37
N LYS A 143 -7.29 9.45 6.06
CA LYS A 143 -7.82 10.81 6.15
C LYS A 143 -7.95 11.45 4.76
N GLN A 144 -6.95 11.35 3.92
CA GLN A 144 -6.99 11.91 2.57
C GLN A 144 -8.02 11.19 1.69
N ALA A 145 -8.15 9.87 1.82
CA ALA A 145 -9.16 9.10 1.09
C ALA A 145 -10.60 9.46 1.46
N LEU A 146 -10.82 9.82 2.73
CA LEU A 146 -12.15 10.25 3.23
C LEU A 146 -12.47 11.70 2.92
N SER A 147 -11.45 12.54 2.71
CA SER A 147 -11.65 13.94 2.36
C SER A 147 -12.15 14.08 0.93
N GLY A 148 -12.95 15.10 0.65
CA GLY A 148 -13.31 15.50 -0.70
C GLY A 148 -12.26 16.40 -1.36
N ALA A 149 -11.08 16.56 -0.75
CA ALA A 149 -10.03 17.45 -1.23
C ALA A 149 -9.33 16.87 -2.48
N PRO A 150 -8.69 17.74 -3.29
CA PRO A 150 -7.81 17.29 -4.37
C PRO A 150 -6.68 16.38 -3.85
N THR A 151 -6.03 15.67 -4.77
CA THR A 151 -4.86 14.81 -4.45
C THR A 151 -3.85 15.56 -3.60
N TRP A 152 -3.51 15.01 -2.47
CA TRP A 152 -2.50 15.60 -1.58
C TRP A 152 -1.10 15.38 -2.13
N PHE A 153 -0.29 16.39 -2.08
CA PHE A 153 1.16 16.33 -2.31
C PHE A 153 1.85 17.34 -1.40
N ASP A 154 3.10 17.09 -1.08
CA ASP A 154 3.90 18.04 -0.32
C ASP A 154 4.42 19.13 -1.26
N PRO A 155 4.01 20.40 -1.09
CA PRO A 155 4.45 21.48 -1.97
C PRO A 155 5.83 22.02 -1.61
N THR A 156 6.48 21.51 -0.54
CA THR A 156 7.77 22.04 -0.10
C THR A 156 8.90 21.59 -1.03
N ALA A 157 9.79 22.51 -1.39
CA ALA A 157 11.00 22.16 -2.12
C ALA A 157 11.97 21.41 -1.18
N SER A 158 12.61 20.36 -1.70
CA SER A 158 13.72 19.74 -0.99
C SER A 158 14.86 20.73 -0.86
N SER A 159 15.31 20.96 0.34
CA SER A 159 16.51 21.75 0.63
C SER A 159 17.79 20.98 0.35
#